data_c0f55786d89cac4c296817089911de8a
#
_entry.id   c0f55786d89cac4c296817089911de8a
#
_cell.length_a   1.000
_cell.length_b   1.000
_cell.length_c   1.000
_cell.angle_alpha   90.00
_cell.angle_beta   90.00
_cell.angle_gamma   90.00
#
_symmetry.space_group_name_H-M   'P 1'
#
loop_
_entity.id
_entity.type
_entity.pdbx_description
1 polymer ?
#
loop_
_entity_poly.entity_id
_entity_poly.type
_entity_poly.pdbx_seq_one_letter_code
_entity_poly.pdbx_strand_id
1 'polypeptide(L)'
;LENVTNVIRGNDHTTNSIKQIMISNALNFKDIKYAHIPLIHDINGKKLSKRNNITNVNDYLSKGYLSGSIFNFIIKLGNNFNDIEYLDIEDAIDNFNLSKVVLSPAKFDIEKLNFINRHYLNKLSFIEFKNFLEKDIEKQVSNFQLELVFQDILERCNKYTDINIEVSKLLNFFEKNIVLEIDENEKALIKKIYLIIKSLHDADNAVLMLEENDLPLKKIGKIIRKITVNFESKIPIEKIISFFGIEKVKEKLLLYLND
;
A
#
# COMPACT_ATOMS: atom_id res chain seq x y z
N LEU A 1 -37.50 22.56 15.44
CA LEU A 1 -36.56 21.94 16.40
C LEU A 1 -36.26 20.53 15.94
N GLU A 2 -35.00 20.18 15.88
CA GLU A 2 -34.46 18.97 15.20
C GLU A 2 -34.68 17.64 15.95
N ASN A 3 -35.41 17.61 17.04
CA ASN A 3 -35.70 16.43 17.88
C ASN A 3 -34.45 15.57 18.20
N VAL A 4 -33.33 16.21 18.54
CA VAL A 4 -32.09 15.52 18.94
C VAL A 4 -32.33 14.74 20.23
N THR A 5 -32.06 13.44 20.21
CA THR A 5 -32.23 12.53 21.34
C THR A 5 -30.91 12.08 21.95
N ASN A 6 -29.84 12.06 21.16
CA ASN A 6 -28.52 11.60 21.60
C ASN A 6 -27.44 12.58 21.09
N VAL A 7 -26.47 12.88 21.94
CA VAL A 7 -25.30 13.69 21.64
C VAL A 7 -24.03 12.87 21.93
N ILE A 8 -23.27 12.57 20.88
CA ILE A 8 -21.97 11.89 20.99
C ILE A 8 -20.88 12.87 20.59
N ARG A 9 -19.91 13.16 21.47
CA ARG A 9 -18.86 14.16 21.23
C ARG A 9 -17.60 13.91 22.05
N GLY A 10 -16.54 14.68 21.79
CA GLY A 10 -15.32 14.60 22.58
C GLY A 10 -15.51 14.96 24.05
N ASN A 11 -14.76 14.33 24.95
CA ASN A 11 -14.87 14.54 26.38
C ASN A 11 -14.37 15.92 26.85
N ASP A 12 -13.70 16.71 26.00
CA ASP A 12 -13.40 18.13 26.25
C ASP A 12 -14.66 19.02 26.34
N HIS A 13 -15.80 18.50 25.94
CA HIS A 13 -17.11 19.15 26.08
C HIS A 13 -17.93 18.70 27.30
N THR A 14 -17.38 17.93 28.23
CA THR A 14 -18.11 17.40 29.39
C THR A 14 -18.72 18.49 30.26
N THR A 15 -17.98 19.57 30.54
CA THR A 15 -18.49 20.73 31.32
C THR A 15 -19.61 21.45 30.61
N ASN A 16 -19.62 21.47 29.26
CA ASN A 16 -20.69 22.07 28.49
C ASN A 16 -22.00 21.25 28.60
N SER A 17 -21.91 19.93 28.77
CA SER A 17 -23.09 19.07 28.96
C SER A 17 -23.88 19.45 30.19
N ILE A 18 -23.21 19.75 31.30
CA ILE A 18 -23.86 20.17 32.54
C ILE A 18 -24.71 21.41 32.29
N LYS A 19 -24.14 22.44 31.65
CA LYS A 19 -24.87 23.67 31.33
C LYS A 19 -26.06 23.42 30.39
N GLN A 20 -25.87 22.57 29.38
CA GLN A 20 -26.89 22.23 28.39
C GLN A 20 -28.04 21.43 29.01
N ILE A 21 -27.76 20.51 29.94
CA ILE A 21 -28.79 19.77 30.71
C ILE A 21 -29.58 20.74 31.56
N MET A 22 -28.95 21.68 32.26
CA MET A 22 -29.63 22.68 33.07
C MET A 22 -30.58 23.54 32.25
N ILE A 23 -30.15 24.00 31.06
CA ILE A 23 -31.00 24.80 30.14
C ILE A 23 -32.14 23.95 29.58
N SER A 24 -31.86 22.69 29.20
CA SER A 24 -32.87 21.74 28.70
C SER A 24 -33.98 21.51 29.72
N ASN A 25 -33.60 21.29 30.99
CA ASN A 25 -34.53 21.09 32.07
C ASN A 25 -35.38 22.35 32.33
N ALA A 26 -34.77 23.54 32.34
CA ALA A 26 -35.47 24.81 32.53
C ALA A 26 -36.48 25.10 31.40
N LEU A 27 -36.24 24.58 30.21
CA LEU A 27 -37.13 24.71 29.04
C LEU A 27 -38.10 23.53 28.89
N ASN A 28 -38.14 22.61 29.81
CA ASN A 28 -38.95 21.38 29.75
C ASN A 28 -38.76 20.58 28.45
N PHE A 29 -37.53 20.52 27.91
CA PHE A 29 -37.21 19.66 26.79
C PHE A 29 -37.11 18.17 27.22
N LYS A 30 -37.32 17.28 26.25
CA LYS A 30 -37.11 15.84 26.47
C LYS A 30 -35.68 15.56 26.89
N ASP A 31 -35.46 14.54 27.70
CA ASP A 31 -34.12 14.10 28.10
C ASP A 31 -33.26 13.74 26.93
N ILE A 32 -32.08 14.37 26.87
CA ILE A 32 -31.06 14.12 25.86
C ILE A 32 -30.00 13.22 26.52
N LYS A 33 -29.67 12.13 25.84
CA LYS A 33 -28.59 11.23 26.27
C LYS A 33 -27.25 11.75 25.74
N TYR A 34 -26.26 11.84 26.65
CA TYR A 34 -24.90 12.29 26.29
C TYR A 34 -23.92 11.13 26.38
N ALA A 35 -23.07 10.98 25.36
CA ALA A 35 -21.90 10.12 25.38
C ALA A 35 -20.65 10.94 25.06
N HIS A 36 -19.61 10.80 25.87
CA HIS A 36 -18.35 11.48 25.69
C HIS A 36 -17.27 10.46 25.31
N ILE A 37 -16.67 10.64 24.12
CA ILE A 37 -15.59 9.79 23.63
C ILE A 37 -14.24 10.44 23.91
N PRO A 38 -13.17 9.66 24.16
CA PRO A 38 -11.85 10.19 24.45
C PRO A 38 -11.26 10.92 23.24
N LEU A 39 -10.34 11.82 23.51
CA LEU A 39 -9.59 12.55 22.48
C LEU A 39 -8.51 11.66 21.88
N ILE A 40 -8.15 11.96 20.65
CA ILE A 40 -7.04 11.30 19.97
C ILE A 40 -5.76 12.09 20.25
N HIS A 41 -4.71 11.39 20.66
CA HIS A 41 -3.40 11.91 20.96
C HIS A 41 -2.38 11.37 19.96
N ASP A 42 -1.24 12.04 19.81
CA ASP A 42 -0.10 11.49 19.11
C ASP A 42 0.58 10.37 19.93
N ILE A 43 1.60 9.73 19.37
CA ILE A 43 2.35 8.66 20.04
C ILE A 43 3.04 9.14 21.32
N ASN A 44 3.31 10.45 21.45
CA ASN A 44 3.94 11.09 22.60
C ASN A 44 2.92 11.55 23.67
N GLY A 45 1.63 11.30 23.45
CA GLY A 45 0.56 11.66 24.38
C GLY A 45 0.09 13.10 24.28
N LYS A 46 0.50 13.89 23.28
CA LYS A 46 -0.03 15.23 23.05
C LYS A 46 -1.32 15.16 22.24
N LYS A 47 -2.32 15.99 22.62
CA LYS A 47 -3.57 16.12 21.87
C LYS A 47 -3.25 16.46 20.41
N LEU A 48 -3.79 15.70 19.46
CA LEU A 48 -3.72 16.03 18.04
C LEU A 48 -4.40 17.39 17.81
N SER A 49 -3.66 18.32 17.23
CA SER A 49 -4.16 19.66 16.94
C SER A 49 -3.90 20.02 15.48
N LYS A 50 -4.78 20.84 14.90
CA LYS A 50 -4.67 21.34 13.52
C LYS A 50 -3.33 22.06 13.23
N ARG A 51 -2.63 22.52 14.25
CA ARG A 51 -1.39 23.31 14.09
C ARG A 51 -0.14 22.45 13.87
N ASN A 52 -0.15 21.21 14.33
CA ASN A 52 1.09 20.41 14.39
C ASN A 52 1.05 19.15 13.49
N ASN A 53 -0.11 18.72 13.03
CA ASN A 53 -0.24 17.51 12.20
C ASN A 53 -1.47 17.58 11.31
N ILE A 54 -1.44 16.78 10.27
CA ILE A 54 -2.56 16.50 9.40
C ILE A 54 -3.65 15.84 10.25
N THR A 55 -4.78 16.53 10.43
CA THR A 55 -5.90 16.07 11.26
C THR A 55 -7.19 15.91 10.48
N ASN A 56 -7.17 16.24 9.19
CA ASN A 56 -8.31 16.14 8.31
C ASN A 56 -8.20 14.82 7.50
N VAL A 57 -9.30 14.08 7.41
CA VAL A 57 -9.40 12.86 6.59
C VAL A 57 -8.99 13.12 5.14
N ASN A 58 -9.39 14.25 4.58
CA ASN A 58 -9.03 14.62 3.19
C ASN A 58 -7.51 14.75 2.98
N ASP A 59 -6.76 15.15 4.01
CA ASP A 59 -5.30 15.24 3.91
C ASP A 59 -4.66 13.84 3.78
N TYR A 60 -5.25 12.82 4.41
CA TYR A 60 -4.79 11.44 4.25
C TYR A 60 -5.18 10.86 2.89
N LEU A 61 -6.40 11.14 2.41
CA LEU A 61 -6.82 10.76 1.06
C LEU A 61 -5.89 11.36 0.01
N SER A 62 -5.58 12.66 0.11
CA SER A 62 -4.66 13.33 -0.83
C SER A 62 -3.22 12.81 -0.76
N LYS A 63 -2.82 12.21 0.37
CA LYS A 63 -1.52 11.54 0.54
C LYS A 63 -1.48 10.10 0.05
N GLY A 64 -2.57 9.59 -0.49
CA GLY A 64 -2.61 8.27 -1.10
C GLY A 64 -3.08 7.13 -0.19
N TYR A 65 -3.73 7.44 0.94
CA TYR A 65 -4.41 6.43 1.74
C TYR A 65 -5.80 6.13 1.16
N LEU A 66 -6.18 4.86 1.17
CA LEU A 66 -7.51 4.43 0.73
C LEU A 66 -8.57 4.74 1.79
N SER A 67 -9.78 5.12 1.34
CA SER A 67 -10.89 5.47 2.25
C SER A 67 -11.23 4.34 3.22
N GLY A 68 -11.27 3.09 2.75
CA GLY A 68 -11.52 1.91 3.59
C GLY A 68 -10.47 1.73 4.68
N SER A 69 -9.19 2.00 4.39
CA SER A 69 -8.11 1.90 5.38
C SER A 69 -8.21 2.97 6.45
N ILE A 70 -8.54 4.22 6.06
CA ILE A 70 -8.73 5.32 7.01
C ILE A 70 -9.94 5.03 7.90
N PHE A 71 -11.06 4.58 7.32
CA PHE A 71 -12.24 4.19 8.06
C PHE A 71 -11.92 3.10 9.10
N ASN A 72 -11.30 2.00 8.67
CA ASN A 72 -10.91 0.89 9.54
C ASN A 72 -9.99 1.36 10.69
N PHE A 73 -9.01 2.19 10.37
CA PHE A 73 -8.10 2.73 11.37
C PHE A 73 -8.82 3.61 12.40
N ILE A 74 -9.67 4.54 11.96
CA ILE A 74 -10.35 5.48 12.84
C ILE A 74 -11.35 4.76 13.75
N ILE A 75 -12.16 3.84 13.21
CA ILE A 75 -13.17 3.16 14.01
C ILE A 75 -12.55 2.29 15.11
N LYS A 76 -11.36 1.75 14.87
CA LYS A 76 -10.61 0.97 15.84
C LYS A 76 -9.82 1.79 16.85
N LEU A 77 -9.64 3.08 16.63
CA LEU A 77 -8.91 3.95 17.57
C LEU A 77 -9.63 4.08 18.92
N GLY A 78 -10.94 4.02 18.92
CA GLY A 78 -11.73 4.26 20.13
C GLY A 78 -12.70 3.14 20.48
N ASN A 79 -12.69 2.03 19.75
CA ASN A 79 -13.61 0.92 20.00
C ASN A 79 -12.90 -0.43 19.92
N ASN A 80 -13.33 -1.36 20.75
CA ASN A 80 -12.83 -2.73 20.72
C ASN A 80 -13.79 -3.62 19.91
N PHE A 81 -13.32 -4.05 18.73
CA PHE A 81 -14.01 -5.00 17.85
C PHE A 81 -13.54 -6.45 18.08
N ASN A 82 -13.07 -6.77 19.28
CA ASN A 82 -12.49 -8.07 19.61
C ASN A 82 -11.30 -8.38 18.64
N ASP A 83 -11.25 -9.59 18.10
CA ASP A 83 -10.14 -10.06 17.26
C ASP A 83 -10.30 -9.73 15.79
N ILE A 84 -11.31 -8.94 15.39
CA ILE A 84 -11.48 -8.54 14.00
C ILE A 84 -10.44 -7.48 13.64
N GLU A 85 -9.48 -7.84 12.80
CA GLU A 85 -8.38 -6.94 12.42
C GLU A 85 -8.79 -5.95 11.34
N TYR A 86 -9.56 -6.39 10.37
CA TYR A 86 -10.03 -5.58 9.24
C TYR A 86 -11.56 -5.60 9.19
N LEU A 87 -12.15 -4.42 9.16
CA LEU A 87 -13.60 -4.21 9.17
C LEU A 87 -13.99 -3.48 7.89
N ASP A 88 -14.98 -3.99 7.19
CA ASP A 88 -15.74 -3.17 6.25
C ASP A 88 -16.85 -2.38 6.97
N ILE A 89 -17.64 -1.62 6.22
CA ILE A 89 -18.69 -0.79 6.81
C ILE A 89 -19.81 -1.64 7.40
N GLU A 90 -20.17 -2.72 6.75
CA GLU A 90 -21.20 -3.66 7.18
C GLU A 90 -20.78 -4.36 8.46
N ASP A 91 -19.58 -4.91 8.51
CA ASP A 91 -19.01 -5.51 9.71
C ASP A 91 -18.96 -4.52 10.88
N ALA A 92 -18.61 -3.26 10.59
CA ALA A 92 -18.54 -2.23 11.60
C ALA A 92 -19.92 -1.88 12.17
N ILE A 93 -20.96 -1.82 11.34
CA ILE A 93 -22.35 -1.57 11.78
C ILE A 93 -22.84 -2.70 12.66
N ASP A 94 -22.62 -3.95 12.23
CA ASP A 94 -23.13 -5.14 12.93
C ASP A 94 -22.43 -5.36 14.28
N ASN A 95 -21.16 -5.00 14.39
CA ASN A 95 -20.35 -5.23 15.59
C ASN A 95 -20.19 -3.99 16.49
N PHE A 96 -20.64 -2.81 16.04
CA PHE A 96 -20.50 -1.58 16.83
C PHE A 96 -21.37 -1.60 18.06
N ASN A 97 -20.77 -1.31 19.22
CA ASN A 97 -21.49 -1.11 20.46
C ASN A 97 -20.86 0.07 21.24
N LEU A 98 -21.69 1.07 21.53
CA LEU A 98 -21.26 2.26 22.25
C LEU A 98 -20.68 1.94 23.64
N SER A 99 -21.14 0.87 24.30
CA SER A 99 -20.61 0.43 25.60
C SER A 99 -19.19 -0.14 25.53
N LYS A 100 -18.72 -0.51 24.32
CA LYS A 100 -17.36 -1.00 24.07
C LYS A 100 -16.38 0.11 23.70
N VAL A 101 -16.83 1.36 23.67
CA VAL A 101 -15.94 2.50 23.43
C VAL A 101 -14.93 2.60 24.57
N VAL A 102 -13.66 2.63 24.22
CA VAL A 102 -12.54 2.70 25.16
C VAL A 102 -12.51 4.09 25.80
N LEU A 103 -12.45 4.17 27.13
CA LEU A 103 -12.47 5.45 27.84
C LEU A 103 -11.11 6.16 27.91
N SER A 104 -10.02 5.45 27.66
CA SER A 104 -8.67 6.04 27.62
C SER A 104 -8.42 6.75 26.28
N PRO A 105 -7.57 7.81 26.27
CA PRO A 105 -7.19 8.48 25.04
C PRO A 105 -6.59 7.52 24.03
N ALA A 106 -7.10 7.55 22.79
CA ALA A 106 -6.55 6.78 21.70
C ALA A 106 -5.26 7.41 21.18
N LYS A 107 -4.27 6.59 20.80
CA LYS A 107 -3.02 7.05 20.20
C LYS A 107 -3.07 6.89 18.68
N PHE A 108 -2.82 7.98 17.97
CA PHE A 108 -2.69 7.95 16.51
C PHE A 108 -1.30 7.45 16.14
N ASP A 109 -1.25 6.26 15.58
CA ASP A 109 -0.02 5.61 15.10
C ASP A 109 -0.06 5.52 13.58
N ILE A 110 0.83 6.27 12.92
CA ILE A 110 0.92 6.31 11.45
C ILE A 110 1.42 4.99 10.87
N GLU A 111 2.27 4.25 11.60
CA GLU A 111 2.78 2.96 11.12
C GLU A 111 1.65 1.92 11.11
N LYS A 112 0.75 1.99 12.09
CA LYS A 112 -0.46 1.16 12.10
C LYS A 112 -1.38 1.51 10.93
N LEU A 113 -1.55 2.79 10.60
CA LEU A 113 -2.32 3.20 9.42
C LEU A 113 -1.65 2.70 8.13
N ASN A 114 -0.32 2.81 8.01
CA ASN A 114 0.42 2.28 6.87
C ASN A 114 0.23 0.76 6.71
N PHE A 115 0.27 0.02 7.82
CA PHE A 115 0.05 -1.42 7.84
C PHE A 115 -1.37 -1.80 7.35
N ILE A 116 -2.38 -1.11 7.86
CA ILE A 116 -3.77 -1.30 7.43
C ILE A 116 -3.91 -0.94 5.95
N ASN A 117 -3.33 0.18 5.52
CA ASN A 117 -3.44 0.64 4.13
C ASN A 117 -2.83 -0.35 3.14
N ARG A 118 -1.69 -0.97 3.48
CA ARG A 118 -1.09 -2.04 2.67
C ARG A 118 -2.04 -3.23 2.49
N HIS A 119 -2.78 -3.61 3.52
CA HIS A 119 -3.77 -4.68 3.42
C HIS A 119 -4.87 -4.35 2.39
N TYR A 120 -5.39 -3.12 2.43
CA TYR A 120 -6.41 -2.67 1.46
C TYR A 120 -5.84 -2.49 0.05
N LEU A 121 -4.60 -2.01 -0.08
CA LEU A 121 -3.92 -1.92 -1.38
C LEU A 121 -3.76 -3.30 -2.02
N ASN A 122 -3.32 -4.30 -1.25
CA ASN A 122 -3.11 -5.66 -1.76
C ASN A 122 -4.41 -6.37 -2.16
N LYS A 123 -5.56 -5.84 -1.78
CA LYS A 123 -6.89 -6.34 -2.20
C LYS A 123 -7.43 -5.67 -3.46
N LEU A 124 -6.76 -4.65 -3.98
CA LEU A 124 -7.19 -3.97 -5.19
C LEU A 124 -7.23 -4.96 -6.37
N SER A 125 -8.31 -4.91 -7.12
CA SER A 125 -8.40 -5.55 -8.42
C SER A 125 -7.49 -4.85 -9.43
N PHE A 126 -7.16 -5.52 -10.54
CA PHE A 126 -6.37 -4.91 -11.61
C PHE A 126 -7.00 -3.63 -12.18
N ILE A 127 -8.33 -3.59 -12.26
CA ILE A 127 -9.07 -2.40 -12.73
C ILE A 127 -8.87 -1.22 -11.77
N GLU A 128 -8.98 -1.46 -10.47
CA GLU A 128 -8.78 -0.43 -9.45
C GLU A 128 -7.33 0.04 -9.42
N PHE A 129 -6.36 -0.87 -9.51
CA PHE A 129 -4.95 -0.54 -9.64
C PHE A 129 -4.69 0.40 -10.82
N LYS A 130 -5.26 0.12 -11.99
CA LYS A 130 -5.15 0.97 -13.19
C LYS A 130 -5.70 2.37 -12.98
N ASN A 131 -6.78 2.54 -12.22
CA ASN A 131 -7.37 3.85 -11.95
C ASN A 131 -6.43 4.79 -11.19
N PHE A 132 -5.39 4.27 -10.53
CA PHE A 132 -4.37 5.07 -9.85
C PHE A 132 -3.16 5.39 -10.72
N LEU A 133 -3.07 4.84 -11.94
CA LEU A 133 -1.97 5.14 -12.85
C LEU A 133 -2.14 6.52 -13.49
N GLU A 134 -1.04 7.24 -13.57
CA GLU A 134 -0.96 8.46 -14.37
C GLU A 134 -1.00 8.12 -15.86
N LYS A 135 -1.72 8.92 -16.64
CA LYS A 135 -1.93 8.68 -18.07
C LYS A 135 -0.64 8.53 -18.88
N ASP A 136 0.41 9.23 -18.48
CA ASP A 136 1.68 9.17 -19.19
C ASP A 136 2.46 7.88 -18.90
N ILE A 137 2.28 7.30 -17.71
CA ILE A 137 2.82 5.98 -17.36
C ILE A 137 1.99 4.89 -18.05
N GLU A 138 0.67 5.00 -18.00
CA GLU A 138 -0.24 4.04 -18.63
C GLU A 138 0.01 3.87 -20.13
N LYS A 139 0.40 4.93 -20.84
CA LYS A 139 0.73 4.88 -22.27
C LYS A 139 2.02 4.11 -22.60
N GLN A 140 2.92 3.96 -21.63
CA GLN A 140 4.23 3.33 -21.83
C GLN A 140 4.18 1.80 -21.61
N VAL A 141 3.08 1.28 -21.07
CA VAL A 141 2.95 -0.11 -20.64
C VAL A 141 1.64 -0.69 -21.13
N SER A 142 1.67 -1.88 -21.70
CA SER A 142 0.45 -2.60 -22.07
C SER A 142 -0.29 -3.14 -20.86
N ASN A 143 -1.61 -3.36 -21.01
CA ASN A 143 -2.41 -3.99 -19.95
C ASN A 143 -1.86 -5.37 -19.55
N PHE A 144 -1.42 -6.17 -20.52
CA PHE A 144 -0.81 -7.47 -20.29
C PHE A 144 0.43 -7.36 -19.40
N GLN A 145 1.33 -6.43 -19.70
CA GLN A 145 2.53 -6.21 -18.89
C GLN A 145 2.19 -5.79 -17.45
N LEU A 146 1.24 -4.86 -17.29
CA LEU A 146 0.81 -4.42 -15.97
C LEU A 146 0.17 -5.55 -15.16
N GLU A 147 -0.66 -6.39 -15.79
CA GLU A 147 -1.34 -7.50 -15.15
C GLU A 147 -0.36 -8.56 -14.59
N LEU A 148 0.76 -8.76 -15.28
CA LEU A 148 1.82 -9.67 -14.81
C LEU A 148 2.43 -9.23 -13.46
N VAL A 149 2.54 -7.93 -13.21
CA VAL A 149 3.35 -7.39 -12.10
C VAL A 149 2.56 -6.57 -11.08
N PHE A 150 1.26 -6.29 -11.29
CA PHE A 150 0.52 -5.36 -10.43
C PHE A 150 0.47 -5.79 -8.96
N GLN A 151 0.34 -7.08 -8.67
CA GLN A 151 0.37 -7.58 -7.29
C GLN A 151 1.76 -7.38 -6.66
N ASP A 152 2.83 -7.68 -7.39
CA ASP A 152 4.19 -7.48 -6.91
C ASP A 152 4.51 -5.99 -6.68
N ILE A 153 3.86 -5.09 -7.42
CA ILE A 153 3.95 -3.64 -7.22
C ILE A 153 3.18 -3.24 -5.97
N LEU A 154 1.93 -3.70 -5.80
CA LEU A 154 1.09 -3.39 -4.64
C LEU A 154 1.74 -3.81 -3.32
N GLU A 155 2.41 -4.96 -3.27
CA GLU A 155 3.14 -5.44 -2.08
C GLU A 155 4.23 -4.46 -1.59
N ARG A 156 4.69 -3.55 -2.45
CA ARG A 156 5.72 -2.55 -2.15
C ARG A 156 5.14 -1.19 -1.79
N CYS A 157 3.87 -0.99 -2.06
CA CYS A 157 3.21 0.28 -1.87
C CYS A 157 2.69 0.41 -0.43
N ASN A 158 2.95 1.54 0.19
CA ASN A 158 2.28 1.94 1.42
C ASN A 158 1.03 2.78 1.10
N LYS A 159 1.02 3.43 -0.06
CA LYS A 159 -0.03 4.35 -0.53
C LYS A 159 -0.28 4.13 -2.02
N TYR A 160 -1.48 4.49 -2.51
CA TYR A 160 -1.74 4.37 -3.94
C TYR A 160 -0.84 5.28 -4.79
N THR A 161 -0.34 6.39 -4.24
CA THR A 161 0.62 7.26 -4.92
C THR A 161 1.95 6.58 -5.20
N ASP A 162 2.32 5.55 -4.44
CA ASP A 162 3.55 4.80 -4.64
C ASP A 162 3.49 3.93 -5.90
N ILE A 163 2.29 3.60 -6.39
CA ILE A 163 2.07 2.79 -7.61
C ILE A 163 2.81 3.40 -8.80
N ASN A 164 2.61 4.71 -9.05
CA ASN A 164 3.26 5.40 -10.15
C ASN A 164 4.79 5.41 -10.02
N ILE A 165 5.29 5.54 -8.79
CA ILE A 165 6.72 5.52 -8.49
C ILE A 165 7.30 4.14 -8.80
N GLU A 166 6.64 3.07 -8.36
CA GLU A 166 7.15 1.70 -8.54
C GLU A 166 7.08 1.26 -10.02
N VAL A 167 6.00 1.60 -10.73
CA VAL A 167 5.90 1.34 -12.18
C VAL A 167 6.97 2.13 -12.93
N SER A 168 7.15 3.42 -12.63
CA SER A 168 8.18 4.25 -13.26
C SER A 168 9.60 3.74 -12.99
N LYS A 169 9.89 3.24 -11.80
CA LYS A 169 11.19 2.61 -11.49
C LYS A 169 11.43 1.40 -12.39
N LEU A 170 10.41 0.55 -12.55
CA LEU A 170 10.49 -0.65 -13.38
C LEU A 170 10.84 -0.28 -14.84
N LEU A 171 10.14 0.70 -15.41
CA LEU A 171 10.33 1.14 -16.79
C LEU A 171 11.67 1.85 -16.99
N ASN A 172 11.94 2.87 -16.20
CA ASN A 172 13.11 3.73 -16.36
C ASN A 172 14.45 2.99 -16.20
N PHE A 173 14.51 2.00 -15.31
CA PHE A 173 15.74 1.26 -15.10
C PHE A 173 16.12 0.42 -16.32
N PHE A 174 15.12 -0.16 -16.97
CA PHE A 174 15.35 -0.97 -18.17
C PHE A 174 15.74 -0.11 -19.39
N GLU A 175 15.01 0.99 -19.61
CA GLU A 175 15.20 1.84 -20.81
C GLU A 175 16.50 2.64 -20.78
N LYS A 176 16.96 3.07 -19.61
CA LYS A 176 18.16 3.93 -19.50
C LYS A 176 19.50 3.23 -19.78
N ASN A 177 19.49 1.93 -20.14
CA ASN A 177 20.72 1.14 -20.35
C ASN A 177 21.76 1.36 -19.25
N ILE A 178 21.31 1.53 -18.01
CA ILE A 178 22.20 1.65 -16.86
C ILE A 178 22.98 0.33 -16.73
N VAL A 179 24.29 0.40 -16.90
CA VAL A 179 25.21 -0.72 -16.66
C VAL A 179 25.72 -0.57 -15.23
N LEU A 180 25.43 -1.56 -14.40
CA LEU A 180 25.91 -1.63 -13.03
C LEU A 180 27.27 -2.33 -13.01
N GLU A 181 28.10 -2.00 -12.03
CA GLU A 181 29.32 -2.76 -11.78
C GLU A 181 28.98 -4.21 -11.42
N ILE A 182 29.65 -5.14 -12.10
CA ILE A 182 29.54 -6.58 -11.90
C ILE A 182 30.93 -7.18 -11.67
N ASP A 183 31.02 -8.21 -10.85
CA ASP A 183 32.26 -8.96 -10.67
C ASP A 183 32.43 -10.05 -11.76
N GLU A 184 33.62 -10.64 -11.82
CA GLU A 184 33.95 -11.67 -12.82
C GLU A 184 33.05 -12.91 -12.70
N ASN A 185 32.59 -13.27 -11.49
CA ASN A 185 31.69 -14.40 -11.29
C ASN A 185 30.28 -14.05 -11.83
N GLU A 186 29.82 -12.84 -11.60
CA GLU A 186 28.56 -12.33 -12.15
C GLU A 186 28.63 -12.28 -13.68
N LYS A 187 29.75 -11.81 -14.27
CA LYS A 187 29.97 -11.77 -15.71
C LYS A 187 29.97 -13.19 -16.31
N ALA A 188 30.63 -14.14 -15.67
CA ALA A 188 30.62 -15.54 -16.08
C ALA A 188 29.19 -16.15 -16.02
N LEU A 189 28.39 -15.80 -15.00
CA LEU A 189 27.02 -16.25 -14.88
C LEU A 189 26.12 -15.62 -15.95
N ILE A 190 26.25 -14.33 -16.24
CA ILE A 190 25.53 -13.64 -17.32
C ILE A 190 25.81 -14.33 -18.67
N LYS A 191 27.09 -14.67 -18.92
CA LYS A 191 27.48 -15.38 -20.16
C LYS A 191 26.81 -16.75 -20.27
N LYS A 192 26.75 -17.52 -19.16
CA LYS A 192 26.02 -18.81 -19.16
C LYS A 192 24.53 -18.63 -19.40
N ILE A 193 23.89 -17.69 -18.73
CA ILE A 193 22.47 -17.38 -18.92
C ILE A 193 22.20 -17.02 -20.39
N TYR A 194 22.99 -16.10 -20.95
CA TYR A 194 22.85 -15.68 -22.35
C TYR A 194 22.97 -16.84 -23.33
N LEU A 195 23.97 -17.72 -23.14
CA LEU A 195 24.18 -18.89 -24.03
C LEU A 195 22.99 -19.85 -24.02
N ILE A 196 22.31 -20.01 -22.89
CA ILE A 196 21.12 -20.85 -22.77
C ILE A 196 19.93 -20.22 -23.47
N ILE A 197 19.67 -18.93 -23.22
CA ILE A 197 18.46 -18.28 -23.73
C ILE A 197 18.59 -17.68 -25.14
N LYS A 198 19.81 -17.61 -25.70
CA LYS A 198 20.05 -16.95 -27.01
C LYS A 198 19.23 -17.51 -28.16
N SER A 199 18.92 -18.80 -28.15
CA SER A 199 18.12 -19.49 -29.18
C SER A 199 16.63 -19.55 -28.87
N LEU A 200 16.20 -19.10 -27.71
CA LEU A 200 14.80 -19.12 -27.31
C LEU A 200 14.09 -17.88 -27.82
N HIS A 201 12.84 -18.01 -28.23
CA HIS A 201 11.98 -16.90 -28.64
C HIS A 201 10.78 -16.70 -27.72
N ASP A 202 10.65 -17.55 -26.70
CA ASP A 202 9.56 -17.58 -25.77
C ASP A 202 10.06 -17.43 -24.33
N ALA A 203 9.42 -16.53 -23.58
CA ALA A 203 9.77 -16.24 -22.21
C ALA A 203 9.45 -17.40 -21.26
N ASP A 204 8.38 -18.16 -21.52
CA ASP A 204 7.93 -19.24 -20.65
C ASP A 204 8.92 -20.40 -20.62
N ASN A 205 9.55 -20.67 -21.76
CA ASN A 205 10.61 -21.70 -21.85
C ASN A 205 11.96 -21.26 -21.27
N ALA A 206 12.20 -19.95 -21.13
CA ALA A 206 13.50 -19.45 -20.70
C ALA A 206 13.84 -19.90 -19.27
N VAL A 207 12.90 -19.83 -18.34
CA VAL A 207 13.12 -20.21 -16.94
C VAL A 207 13.31 -21.72 -16.81
N LEU A 208 12.50 -22.52 -17.49
CA LEU A 208 12.63 -23.99 -17.52
C LEU A 208 14.00 -24.42 -18.03
N MET A 209 14.46 -23.84 -19.14
CA MET A 209 15.76 -24.15 -19.72
C MET A 209 16.93 -23.74 -18.80
N LEU A 210 16.77 -22.66 -18.03
CA LEU A 210 17.77 -22.26 -17.05
C LEU A 210 17.84 -23.24 -15.87
N GLU A 211 16.70 -23.79 -15.44
CA GLU A 211 16.62 -24.83 -14.39
C GLU A 211 17.26 -26.16 -14.85
N GLU A 212 16.92 -26.60 -16.05
CA GLU A 212 17.43 -27.86 -16.62
C GLU A 212 18.95 -27.86 -16.82
N ASN A 213 19.58 -26.69 -16.91
CA ASN A 213 21.04 -26.55 -17.07
C ASN A 213 21.79 -26.37 -15.73
N ASP A 214 21.25 -26.88 -14.64
CA ASP A 214 21.87 -26.88 -13.29
C ASP A 214 22.25 -25.47 -12.77
N LEU A 215 21.59 -24.44 -13.26
CA LEU A 215 21.82 -23.10 -12.76
C LEU A 215 20.88 -22.82 -11.57
N PRO A 216 21.40 -22.52 -10.39
CA PRO A 216 20.57 -22.29 -9.21
C PRO A 216 19.72 -21.03 -9.40
N LEU A 217 18.39 -21.18 -9.50
CA LEU A 217 17.41 -20.09 -9.72
C LEU A 217 17.62 -18.89 -8.79
N LYS A 218 18.04 -19.13 -7.55
CA LYS A 218 18.33 -18.06 -6.60
C LYS A 218 19.46 -17.13 -7.09
N LYS A 219 20.51 -17.69 -7.73
CA LYS A 219 21.63 -16.90 -8.29
C LYS A 219 21.23 -16.23 -9.59
N ILE A 220 20.52 -16.96 -10.48
CA ILE A 220 19.99 -16.41 -11.73
C ILE A 220 19.03 -15.25 -11.42
N GLY A 221 18.08 -15.47 -10.54
CA GLY A 221 17.10 -14.47 -10.16
C GLY A 221 17.71 -13.20 -9.59
N LYS A 222 18.80 -13.35 -8.80
CA LYS A 222 19.54 -12.21 -8.28
C LYS A 222 20.17 -11.38 -9.40
N ILE A 223 20.85 -12.04 -10.33
CA ILE A 223 21.58 -11.33 -11.40
C ILE A 223 20.61 -10.74 -12.44
N ILE A 224 19.57 -11.48 -12.87
CA ILE A 224 18.58 -10.98 -13.81
C ILE A 224 17.89 -9.75 -13.22
N ARG A 225 17.43 -9.79 -11.96
CA ARG A 225 16.83 -8.62 -11.31
C ARG A 225 17.81 -7.45 -11.20
N LYS A 226 19.08 -7.70 -10.87
CA LYS A 226 20.11 -6.67 -10.81
C LYS A 226 20.23 -5.92 -12.12
N ILE A 227 20.26 -6.63 -13.25
CA ILE A 227 20.51 -6.03 -14.57
C ILE A 227 19.26 -5.51 -15.30
N THR A 228 18.06 -5.98 -14.91
CA THR A 228 16.80 -5.63 -15.62
C THR A 228 15.91 -4.65 -14.88
N VAL A 229 15.79 -4.74 -13.54
CA VAL A 229 14.80 -3.96 -12.76
C VAL A 229 15.37 -3.30 -11.52
N ASN A 230 16.65 -3.44 -11.26
CA ASN A 230 17.33 -3.05 -10.05
C ASN A 230 17.35 -4.15 -8.97
N PHE A 231 18.40 -4.11 -8.15
CA PHE A 231 18.74 -5.09 -7.12
C PHE A 231 17.62 -5.35 -6.09
N GLU A 232 16.86 -4.34 -5.73
CA GLU A 232 15.83 -4.43 -4.69
C GLU A 232 14.52 -5.10 -5.15
N SER A 233 14.41 -5.47 -6.44
CA SER A 233 13.19 -6.10 -6.93
C SER A 233 12.99 -7.51 -6.37
N LYS A 234 11.78 -7.80 -5.90
CA LYS A 234 11.33 -9.15 -5.51
C LYS A 234 10.48 -9.81 -6.59
N ILE A 235 10.24 -9.14 -7.71
CA ILE A 235 9.43 -9.67 -8.82
C ILE A 235 10.05 -11.00 -9.29
N PRO A 236 9.25 -12.06 -9.46
CA PRO A 236 9.70 -13.32 -10.03
C PRO A 236 10.35 -13.14 -11.41
N ILE A 237 11.40 -13.90 -11.71
CA ILE A 237 12.17 -13.71 -12.96
C ILE A 237 11.36 -14.05 -14.21
N GLU A 238 10.47 -15.02 -14.13
CA GLU A 238 9.52 -15.36 -15.18
C GLU A 238 8.64 -14.16 -15.56
N LYS A 239 8.13 -13.44 -14.57
CA LYS A 239 7.34 -12.23 -14.79
C LYS A 239 8.18 -11.10 -15.38
N ILE A 240 9.45 -10.97 -14.98
CA ILE A 240 10.37 -9.97 -15.55
C ILE A 240 10.65 -10.26 -17.00
N ILE A 241 10.96 -11.52 -17.34
CA ILE A 241 11.23 -11.90 -18.73
C ILE A 241 9.98 -11.71 -19.59
N SER A 242 8.81 -12.11 -19.07
CA SER A 242 7.54 -11.92 -19.79
C SER A 242 7.14 -10.43 -19.93
N PHE A 243 7.44 -9.61 -18.91
CA PHE A 243 7.16 -8.17 -18.92
C PHE A 243 7.97 -7.42 -19.99
N PHE A 244 9.26 -7.65 -20.04
CA PHE A 244 10.14 -6.95 -21.01
C PHE A 244 10.22 -7.65 -22.36
N GLY A 245 9.92 -8.95 -22.42
CA GLY A 245 10.13 -9.81 -23.55
C GLY A 245 11.57 -10.35 -23.60
N ILE A 246 11.71 -11.60 -24.07
CA ILE A 246 13.00 -12.32 -24.05
C ILE A 246 14.09 -11.62 -24.89
N GLU A 247 13.72 -11.02 -26.02
CA GLU A 247 14.70 -10.35 -26.91
C GLU A 247 15.33 -9.13 -26.21
N LYS A 248 14.53 -8.30 -25.56
CA LYS A 248 15.06 -7.17 -24.78
C LYS A 248 15.92 -7.60 -23.59
N VAL A 249 15.58 -8.73 -22.96
CA VAL A 249 16.42 -9.28 -21.88
C VAL A 249 17.75 -9.77 -22.42
N LYS A 250 17.78 -10.41 -23.60
CA LYS A 250 19.03 -10.79 -24.29
C LYS A 250 19.90 -9.58 -24.63
N GLU A 251 19.30 -8.52 -25.17
CA GLU A 251 19.99 -7.26 -25.45
C GLU A 251 20.62 -6.68 -24.20
N LYS A 252 19.88 -6.70 -23.09
CA LYS A 252 20.39 -6.21 -21.80
C LYS A 252 21.55 -7.04 -21.27
N LEU A 253 21.51 -8.38 -21.40
CA LEU A 253 22.62 -9.26 -21.04
C LEU A 253 23.88 -8.99 -21.90
N LEU A 254 23.69 -8.71 -23.20
CA LEU A 254 24.80 -8.42 -24.11
C LEU A 254 25.57 -7.16 -23.73
N LEU A 255 24.90 -6.14 -23.16
CA LEU A 255 25.58 -4.92 -22.68
C LEU A 255 26.68 -5.22 -21.67
N TYR A 256 26.52 -6.28 -20.87
CA TYR A 256 27.49 -6.70 -19.86
C TYR A 256 28.57 -7.68 -20.38
N LEU A 257 28.44 -8.14 -21.62
CA LEU A 257 29.38 -9.11 -22.21
C LEU A 257 30.32 -8.45 -23.24
N ASN A 258 29.97 -7.24 -23.73
CA ASN A 258 30.73 -6.52 -24.75
C ASN A 258 31.81 -5.58 -24.17
N ASP A 259 31.91 -5.49 -22.85
CA ASP A 259 33.00 -4.85 -22.12
C ASP A 259 33.99 -5.92 -21.59
#